data_efdddc6164ec0caac229059ae0ea5aee
#
_entry.id   efdddc6164ec0caac229059ae0ea5aee
#
_cell.length_a   1.000
_cell.length_b   1.000
_cell.length_c   1.000
_cell.angle_alpha   90.00
_cell.angle_beta   90.00
_cell.angle_gamma   90.00
#
_symmetry.space_group_name_H-M   'P 1'
#
loop_
_entity.id
_entity.type
_entity.pdbx_description
1 polymer ?
#
loop_
_entity_poly.entity_id
_entity_poly.type
_entity_poly.pdbx_seq_one_letter_code
_entity_poly.pdbx_strand_id
1 'polypeptide(L)'
;MIVGEIVRLSVSGEVIQFRWGEPHELGTAAYWVEQTRSRQPSPDHRLGCSLAEETVACLLGGFGLPAEVGLAAFDRLRLAGLLSTTKPPSASQVQAVLEEPLQLASRARPVRYRFPRQRALRVSAALHFLSENAAPQDSRDLRNWLLAVPGVGPKTASWITRNWAGVEDVAIIDVHIRRAGLAAGFFHPRWKLPHRYSTFEAAFAEVARLGGVSCAELDARIWQDLSFLGRASHLLLGRPPVTPLL
;
A
#
# COMPACT_ATOMS: atom_id res chain seq x y z
N MET A 1 -11.57 -8.00 25.12
CA MET A 1 -10.78 -8.68 24.06
C MET A 1 -11.77 -9.60 23.34
N ILE A 2 -11.92 -9.44 22.02
CA ILE A 2 -12.95 -10.13 21.19
C ILE A 2 -12.42 -11.51 20.72
N VAL A 3 -11.87 -12.30 21.64
CA VAL A 3 -11.22 -13.58 21.30
C VAL A 3 -12.29 -14.65 21.08
N GLY A 4 -12.22 -15.35 19.94
CA GLY A 4 -13.14 -16.45 19.59
C GLY A 4 -14.55 -16.04 19.18
N GLU A 5 -14.92 -14.77 19.28
CA GLU A 5 -16.28 -14.29 19.00
C GLU A 5 -16.56 -14.12 17.49
N ILE A 6 -17.85 -14.15 17.15
CA ILE A 6 -18.32 -13.74 15.81
C ILE A 6 -18.52 -12.24 15.81
N VAL A 7 -17.77 -11.58 14.92
CA VAL A 7 -17.84 -10.13 14.69
C VAL A 7 -18.75 -9.83 13.51
N ARG A 8 -19.57 -8.77 13.65
CA ARG A 8 -20.37 -8.22 12.57
C ARG A 8 -19.85 -6.84 12.21
N LEU A 9 -19.50 -6.64 10.95
CA LEU A 9 -19.12 -5.35 10.39
C LEU A 9 -20.19 -4.86 9.43
N SER A 10 -20.62 -3.60 9.60
CA SER A 10 -21.48 -2.91 8.64
C SER A 10 -20.64 -1.91 7.86
N VAL A 11 -20.36 -2.20 6.59
CA VAL A 11 -19.53 -1.34 5.73
C VAL A 11 -20.19 -1.14 4.38
N SER A 12 -20.31 0.11 3.95
CA SER A 12 -20.91 0.47 2.64
C SER A 12 -22.29 -0.17 2.38
N GLY A 13 -23.12 -0.31 3.43
CA GLY A 13 -24.46 -0.91 3.34
C GLY A 13 -24.47 -2.45 3.29
N GLU A 14 -23.34 -3.10 3.39
CA GLU A 14 -23.22 -4.57 3.47
C GLU A 14 -22.85 -5.00 4.89
N VAL A 15 -23.35 -6.16 5.32
CA VAL A 15 -23.01 -6.77 6.62
C VAL A 15 -22.13 -7.98 6.37
N ILE A 16 -20.95 -7.98 6.99
CA ILE A 16 -20.02 -9.10 6.97
C ILE A 16 -19.98 -9.72 8.36
N GLN A 17 -19.98 -11.03 8.41
CA GLN A 17 -19.75 -11.78 9.64
C GLN A 17 -18.48 -12.61 9.49
N PHE A 18 -17.63 -12.58 10.51
CA PHE A 18 -16.44 -13.41 10.55
C PHE A 18 -16.08 -13.75 12.00
N ARG A 19 -15.35 -14.85 12.18
CA ARG A 19 -14.81 -15.21 13.48
C ARG A 19 -13.53 -14.37 13.73
N TRP A 20 -13.45 -13.70 14.88
CA TRP A 20 -12.25 -12.94 15.25
C TRP A 20 -11.01 -13.83 15.35
N GLY A 21 -11.18 -15.06 15.85
CA GLY A 21 -10.14 -16.05 16.04
C GLY A 21 -9.34 -15.88 17.32
N GLU A 22 -8.26 -16.63 17.42
CA GLU A 22 -7.33 -16.62 18.54
C GLU A 22 -5.98 -16.03 18.12
N PRO A 23 -5.21 -15.39 19.03
CA PRO A 23 -3.91 -14.79 18.70
C PRO A 23 -2.88 -15.76 18.10
N HIS A 24 -2.98 -17.04 18.40
CA HIS A 24 -2.09 -18.08 17.88
C HIS A 24 -2.60 -18.73 16.57
N GLU A 25 -3.83 -18.45 16.15
CA GLU A 25 -4.40 -18.96 14.90
C GLU A 25 -3.96 -18.11 13.71
N LEU A 26 -2.99 -18.60 12.96
CA LEU A 26 -2.43 -17.92 11.79
C LEU A 26 -3.52 -17.48 10.80
N GLY A 27 -3.49 -16.22 10.41
CA GLY A 27 -4.36 -15.66 9.38
C GLY A 27 -5.71 -15.16 9.88
N THR A 28 -6.02 -15.27 11.18
CA THR A 28 -7.22 -14.67 11.78
C THR A 28 -7.02 -13.18 12.09
N ALA A 29 -8.10 -12.45 12.35
CA ALA A 29 -8.02 -11.05 12.77
C ALA A 29 -7.24 -10.91 14.09
N ALA A 30 -7.52 -11.79 15.07
CA ALA A 30 -6.80 -11.83 16.34
C ALA A 30 -5.29 -12.02 16.17
N TYR A 31 -4.89 -12.93 15.29
CA TYR A 31 -3.47 -13.16 14.97
C TYR A 31 -2.78 -11.89 14.48
N TRP A 32 -3.34 -11.23 13.45
CA TRP A 32 -2.73 -10.03 12.87
C TRP A 32 -2.66 -8.88 13.87
N VAL A 33 -3.71 -8.67 14.65
CA VAL A 33 -3.73 -7.65 15.70
C VAL A 33 -2.66 -7.93 16.76
N GLU A 34 -2.52 -9.18 17.21
CA GLU A 34 -1.51 -9.54 18.20
C GLU A 34 -0.09 -9.41 17.65
N GLN A 35 0.15 -9.82 16.40
CA GLN A 35 1.45 -9.61 15.75
C GLN A 35 1.79 -8.11 15.63
N THR A 36 0.79 -7.25 15.49
CA THR A 36 1.00 -5.80 15.47
C THR A 36 1.34 -5.26 16.85
N ARG A 37 0.61 -5.69 17.90
CA ARG A 37 0.84 -5.25 19.29
C ARG A 37 2.15 -5.71 19.89
N SER A 38 2.59 -6.94 19.56
CA SER A 38 3.78 -7.57 20.13
C SER A 38 5.09 -7.02 19.58
N ARG A 39 5.06 -6.14 18.59
CA ARG A 39 6.26 -5.56 17.99
C ARG A 39 6.31 -4.05 18.18
N GLN A 40 7.55 -3.54 18.19
CA GLN A 40 7.75 -2.09 18.20
C GLN A 40 7.16 -1.46 16.94
N PRO A 41 6.62 -0.22 17.04
CA PRO A 41 6.16 0.54 15.89
C PRO A 41 7.21 0.55 14.78
N SER A 42 6.76 0.49 13.55
CA SER A 42 7.64 0.55 12.39
C SER A 42 8.34 1.92 12.37
N PRO A 43 9.63 1.99 11.99
CA PRO A 43 10.30 3.28 11.82
C PRO A 43 9.62 4.09 10.72
N ASP A 44 10.05 5.34 10.57
CA ASP A 44 9.59 6.24 9.53
C ASP A 44 9.49 5.53 8.17
N HIS A 45 8.30 5.57 7.58
CA HIS A 45 8.02 4.93 6.29
C HIS A 45 8.38 5.81 5.09
N ARG A 46 8.92 7.00 5.31
CA ARG A 46 9.27 7.95 4.24
C ARG A 46 10.31 7.36 3.31
N LEU A 47 10.07 7.51 2.02
CA LEU A 47 10.96 7.09 0.95
C LEU A 47 11.73 8.27 0.36
N GLY A 48 11.15 9.47 0.41
CA GLY A 48 11.68 10.70 -0.15
C GLY A 48 11.86 11.83 0.87
N CYS A 49 12.63 12.85 0.50
CA CYS A 49 12.88 14.05 1.30
C CYS A 49 11.85 15.17 1.03
N SER A 50 10.96 14.99 0.05
CA SER A 50 9.87 15.91 -0.29
C SER A 50 8.62 15.13 -0.69
N LEU A 51 7.46 15.80 -0.67
CA LEU A 51 6.20 15.18 -1.15
C LEU A 51 6.31 14.73 -2.62
N ALA A 52 7.06 15.47 -3.44
CA ALA A 52 7.31 15.10 -4.83
C ALA A 52 8.11 13.81 -4.93
N GLU A 53 9.19 13.69 -4.17
CA GLU A 53 9.99 12.47 -4.11
C GLU A 53 9.20 11.28 -3.59
N GLU A 54 8.42 11.46 -2.50
CA GLU A 54 7.54 10.43 -1.96
C GLU A 54 6.51 9.96 -3.00
N THR A 55 5.90 10.91 -3.73
CA THR A 55 4.95 10.61 -4.80
C THR A 55 5.60 9.78 -5.90
N VAL A 56 6.81 10.16 -6.34
CA VAL A 56 7.54 9.41 -7.38
C VAL A 56 7.94 8.03 -6.90
N ALA A 57 8.45 7.89 -5.68
CA ALA A 57 8.79 6.58 -5.11
C ALA A 57 7.58 5.63 -5.08
N CYS A 58 6.42 6.12 -4.63
CA CYS A 58 5.18 5.36 -4.62
C CYS A 58 4.65 5.05 -6.04
N LEU A 59 4.81 5.96 -7.01
CA LEU A 59 4.45 5.73 -8.41
C LEU A 59 5.33 4.68 -9.08
N LEU A 60 6.61 4.60 -8.73
CA LEU A 60 7.56 3.63 -9.30
C LEU A 60 7.42 2.23 -8.69
N GLY A 61 6.79 2.12 -7.54
CA GLY A 61 6.48 0.85 -6.88
C GLY A 61 5.12 0.26 -7.27
N GLY A 62 4.71 -0.75 -6.50
CA GLY A 62 3.36 -1.33 -6.55
C GLY A 62 3.22 -2.58 -7.40
N PHE A 63 1.98 -2.85 -7.83
CA PHE A 63 1.60 -4.14 -8.44
C PHE A 63 2.51 -4.58 -9.60
N GLY A 64 3.00 -5.82 -9.50
CA GLY A 64 3.82 -6.46 -10.52
C GLY A 64 5.29 -6.06 -10.50
N LEU A 65 5.73 -5.31 -9.49
CA LEU A 65 7.13 -4.89 -9.29
C LEU A 65 7.60 -5.31 -7.88
N PRO A 66 8.74 -5.98 -7.75
CA PRO A 66 9.40 -6.15 -6.45
C PRO A 66 9.76 -4.78 -5.86
N ALA A 67 9.63 -4.63 -4.53
CA ALA A 67 9.91 -3.37 -3.85
C ALA A 67 11.33 -2.84 -4.13
N GLU A 68 12.33 -3.71 -4.11
CA GLU A 68 13.74 -3.39 -4.40
C GLU A 68 13.94 -2.78 -5.81
N VAL A 69 13.15 -3.24 -6.81
CA VAL A 69 13.22 -2.71 -8.19
C VAL A 69 12.61 -1.32 -8.27
N GLY A 70 11.49 -1.09 -7.58
CA GLY A 70 10.86 0.23 -7.48
C GLY A 70 11.77 1.25 -6.81
N LEU A 71 12.38 0.89 -5.68
CA LEU A 71 13.30 1.75 -4.95
C LEU A 71 14.57 2.06 -5.76
N ALA A 72 15.17 1.06 -6.42
CA ALA A 72 16.34 1.28 -7.27
C ALA A 72 16.04 2.19 -8.47
N ALA A 73 14.84 2.09 -9.05
CA ALA A 73 14.40 3.00 -10.10
C ALA A 73 14.22 4.44 -9.57
N PHE A 74 13.64 4.59 -8.38
CA PHE A 74 13.52 5.89 -7.71
C PHE A 74 14.90 6.51 -7.43
N ASP A 75 15.81 5.75 -6.82
CA ASP A 75 17.18 6.23 -6.52
C ASP A 75 17.91 6.67 -7.77
N ARG A 76 17.75 5.96 -8.88
CA ARG A 76 18.34 6.33 -10.17
C ARG A 76 17.79 7.63 -10.70
N LEU A 77 16.48 7.87 -10.66
CA LEU A 77 15.88 9.15 -11.06
C LEU A 77 16.35 10.29 -10.16
N ARG A 78 16.49 10.04 -8.85
CA ARG A 78 17.02 11.00 -7.88
C ARG A 78 18.47 11.38 -8.21
N LEU A 79 19.32 10.40 -8.45
CA LEU A 79 20.74 10.62 -8.83
C LEU A 79 20.88 11.33 -10.17
N ALA A 80 19.95 11.11 -11.12
CA ALA A 80 19.89 11.84 -12.38
C ALA A 80 19.33 13.26 -12.28
N GLY A 81 18.91 13.71 -11.09
CA GLY A 81 18.33 15.06 -10.88
C GLY A 81 16.93 15.24 -11.48
N LEU A 82 16.20 14.15 -11.75
CA LEU A 82 14.91 14.17 -12.43
C LEU A 82 13.69 14.20 -11.48
N LEU A 83 13.87 14.63 -10.23
CA LEU A 83 12.78 14.72 -9.24
C LEU A 83 12.41 16.18 -8.88
N SER A 84 12.90 17.14 -9.65
CA SER A 84 12.66 18.58 -9.41
C SER A 84 11.23 18.97 -9.82
N THR A 85 10.57 19.77 -8.96
CA THR A 85 9.31 20.47 -9.29
C THR A 85 9.54 21.86 -9.84
N THR A 86 10.72 22.47 -9.66
CA THR A 86 11.03 23.77 -10.26
C THR A 86 11.30 23.66 -11.75
N LYS A 87 11.79 22.50 -12.21
CA LYS A 87 11.99 22.16 -13.62
C LYS A 87 11.59 20.70 -13.83
N PRO A 88 10.29 20.39 -13.91
CA PRO A 88 9.82 19.03 -14.07
C PRO A 88 10.39 18.39 -15.36
N PRO A 89 10.85 17.13 -15.30
CA PRO A 89 11.40 16.44 -16.47
C PRO A 89 10.31 16.06 -17.46
N SER A 90 10.67 15.99 -18.74
CA SER A 90 9.81 15.39 -19.75
C SER A 90 9.71 13.87 -19.56
N ALA A 91 8.63 13.28 -20.06
CA ALA A 91 8.45 11.83 -20.01
C ALA A 91 9.56 11.06 -20.73
N SER A 92 10.13 11.62 -21.80
CA SER A 92 11.25 11.02 -22.53
C SER A 92 12.54 10.98 -21.70
N GLN A 93 12.83 12.02 -20.93
CA GLN A 93 13.99 12.03 -20.01
C GLN A 93 13.84 10.96 -18.93
N VAL A 94 12.66 10.89 -18.30
CA VAL A 94 12.38 9.87 -17.28
C VAL A 94 12.44 8.46 -17.88
N GLN A 95 11.86 8.26 -19.08
CA GLN A 95 11.87 6.96 -19.76
C GLN A 95 13.28 6.48 -20.07
N ALA A 96 14.13 7.33 -20.61
CA ALA A 96 15.52 6.98 -20.92
C ALA A 96 16.26 6.41 -19.71
N VAL A 97 16.09 7.04 -18.54
CA VAL A 97 16.71 6.56 -17.28
C VAL A 97 16.08 5.25 -16.78
N LEU A 98 14.75 5.07 -16.93
CA LEU A 98 14.07 3.86 -16.48
C LEU A 98 14.32 2.65 -17.41
N GLU A 99 14.71 2.85 -18.65
CA GLU A 99 15.06 1.78 -19.61
C GLU A 99 16.43 1.18 -19.36
N GLU A 100 17.31 1.89 -18.68
CA GLU A 100 18.61 1.36 -18.33
C GLU A 100 18.49 0.21 -17.30
N PRO A 101 19.28 -0.88 -17.45
CA PRO A 101 19.25 -1.98 -16.51
C PRO A 101 19.66 -1.56 -15.10
N LEU A 102 18.91 -2.01 -14.09
CA LEU A 102 19.15 -1.73 -12.67
C LEU A 102 20.07 -2.79 -12.06
N GLN A 103 21.15 -2.36 -11.42
CA GLN A 103 21.98 -3.26 -10.62
C GLN A 103 21.40 -3.29 -9.18
N LEU A 104 21.02 -4.48 -8.72
CA LEU A 104 20.49 -4.70 -7.37
C LEU A 104 21.51 -5.50 -6.56
N ALA A 105 21.73 -5.12 -5.30
CA ALA A 105 22.65 -5.86 -4.41
C ALA A 105 22.21 -7.31 -4.16
N SER A 106 20.89 -7.56 -4.21
CA SER A 106 20.29 -8.89 -4.03
C SER A 106 20.43 -9.82 -5.25
N ARG A 107 20.93 -9.32 -6.40
CA ARG A 107 20.93 -10.06 -7.67
C ARG A 107 22.26 -9.96 -8.41
N ALA A 108 22.73 -11.12 -8.86
CA ALA A 108 23.98 -11.19 -9.63
C ALA A 108 23.86 -10.57 -11.04
N ARG A 109 22.66 -10.51 -11.62
CA ARG A 109 22.43 -9.96 -12.96
C ARG A 109 21.57 -8.71 -12.90
N PRO A 110 21.84 -7.70 -13.74
CA PRO A 110 21.00 -6.52 -13.85
C PRO A 110 19.56 -6.86 -14.19
N VAL A 111 18.61 -6.07 -13.67
CA VAL A 111 17.18 -6.25 -13.87
C VAL A 111 16.63 -5.09 -14.71
N ARG A 112 15.76 -5.39 -15.66
CA ARG A 112 15.04 -4.34 -16.41
C ARG A 112 13.80 -3.91 -15.64
N TYR A 113 13.58 -2.60 -15.56
CA TYR A 113 12.35 -2.04 -15.03
C TYR A 113 11.17 -2.39 -15.96
N ARG A 114 10.09 -2.93 -15.41
CA ARG A 114 9.05 -3.60 -16.23
C ARG A 114 8.18 -2.65 -17.04
N PHE A 115 7.96 -1.41 -16.59
CA PHE A 115 6.99 -0.50 -17.19
C PHE A 115 7.58 0.91 -17.45
N PRO A 116 8.73 1.06 -18.13
CA PRO A 116 9.44 2.33 -18.19
C PRO A 116 8.60 3.43 -18.82
N ARG A 117 8.00 3.18 -19.98
CA ARG A 117 7.19 4.16 -20.72
C ARG A 117 5.97 4.63 -19.91
N GLN A 118 5.20 3.69 -19.37
CA GLN A 118 3.98 4.04 -18.63
C GLN A 118 4.30 4.82 -17.36
N ARG A 119 5.35 4.40 -16.62
CA ARG A 119 5.76 5.08 -15.39
C ARG A 119 6.39 6.43 -15.66
N ALA A 120 7.15 6.57 -16.73
CA ALA A 120 7.72 7.85 -17.15
C ALA A 120 6.63 8.90 -17.44
N LEU A 121 5.57 8.54 -18.14
CA LEU A 121 4.42 9.42 -18.37
C LEU A 121 3.78 9.86 -17.04
N ARG A 122 3.56 8.93 -16.11
CA ARG A 122 2.94 9.24 -14.80
C ARG A 122 3.84 10.11 -13.94
N VAL A 123 5.13 9.79 -13.86
CA VAL A 123 6.12 10.55 -13.06
C VAL A 123 6.24 11.98 -13.60
N SER A 124 6.41 12.14 -14.90
CA SER A 124 6.48 13.46 -15.53
C SER A 124 5.21 14.28 -15.25
N ALA A 125 4.03 13.71 -15.49
CA ALA A 125 2.75 14.39 -15.27
C ALA A 125 2.51 14.72 -13.79
N ALA A 126 2.88 13.81 -12.87
CA ALA A 126 2.78 14.07 -11.44
C ALA A 126 3.68 15.21 -10.98
N LEU A 127 4.93 15.26 -11.45
CA LEU A 127 5.86 16.34 -11.11
C LEU A 127 5.39 17.69 -11.67
N HIS A 128 4.82 17.74 -12.87
CA HIS A 128 4.21 18.96 -13.42
C HIS A 128 3.01 19.40 -12.57
N PHE A 129 2.11 18.47 -12.22
CA PHE A 129 0.99 18.79 -11.34
C PHE A 129 1.46 19.37 -10.00
N LEU A 130 2.46 18.73 -9.38
CA LEU A 130 3.01 19.18 -8.09
C LEU A 130 3.77 20.51 -8.18
N SER A 131 4.25 20.90 -9.36
CA SER A 131 4.86 22.21 -9.59
C SER A 131 3.86 23.35 -9.64
N GLU A 132 2.64 23.06 -10.05
CA GLU A 132 1.58 24.06 -10.29
C GLU A 132 0.55 24.13 -9.16
N ASN A 133 0.47 23.09 -8.32
CA ASN A 133 -0.57 22.95 -7.31
C ASN A 133 0.06 22.73 -5.92
N ALA A 134 -0.20 23.67 -5.02
CA ALA A 134 0.23 23.55 -3.62
C ALA A 134 -0.54 22.45 -2.91
N ALA A 135 0.16 21.62 -2.14
CA ALA A 135 -0.46 20.62 -1.30
C ALA A 135 -1.19 21.26 -0.10
N PRO A 136 -2.28 20.65 0.39
CA PRO A 136 -2.97 21.14 1.57
C PRO A 136 -2.08 21.04 2.81
N GLN A 137 -2.28 21.98 3.74
CA GLN A 137 -1.58 22.01 5.03
C GLN A 137 -2.10 20.91 5.97
N ASP A 138 -3.41 20.62 5.94
CA ASP A 138 -4.01 19.57 6.75
C ASP A 138 -3.76 18.19 6.11
N SER A 139 -3.13 17.30 6.86
CA SER A 139 -2.83 15.93 6.44
C SER A 139 -4.10 15.11 6.12
N ARG A 140 -5.26 15.47 6.71
CA ARG A 140 -6.54 14.81 6.44
C ARG A 140 -7.04 15.09 5.02
N ASP A 141 -6.73 16.26 4.46
CA ASP A 141 -7.11 16.61 3.11
C ASP A 141 -6.13 16.07 2.06
N LEU A 142 -4.90 15.76 2.48
CA LEU A 142 -3.82 15.34 1.59
C LEU A 142 -4.20 14.12 0.75
N ARG A 143 -4.83 13.11 1.35
CA ARG A 143 -5.23 11.90 0.64
C ARG A 143 -6.20 12.18 -0.52
N ASN A 144 -7.20 13.02 -0.27
CA ASN A 144 -8.19 13.38 -1.29
C ASN A 144 -7.58 14.26 -2.37
N TRP A 145 -6.73 15.21 -2.00
CA TRP A 145 -6.00 16.05 -2.94
C TRP A 145 -5.07 15.23 -3.85
N LEU A 146 -4.37 14.23 -3.30
CA LEU A 146 -3.51 13.34 -4.07
C LEU A 146 -4.24 12.55 -5.15
N LEU A 147 -5.55 12.34 -5.04
CA LEU A 147 -6.33 11.67 -6.10
C LEU A 147 -6.42 12.49 -7.40
N ALA A 148 -6.14 13.79 -7.35
CA ALA A 148 -6.03 14.65 -8.53
C ALA A 148 -4.66 14.53 -9.22
N VAL A 149 -3.64 13.99 -8.54
CA VAL A 149 -2.30 13.82 -9.12
C VAL A 149 -2.33 12.74 -10.20
N PRO A 150 -1.87 13.02 -11.44
CA PRO A 150 -1.89 12.04 -12.51
C PRO A 150 -1.17 10.73 -12.15
N GLY A 151 -1.86 9.61 -12.32
CA GLY A 151 -1.34 8.28 -12.02
C GLY A 151 -1.47 7.83 -10.57
N VAL A 152 -1.96 8.69 -9.67
CA VAL A 152 -2.24 8.35 -8.28
C VAL A 152 -3.68 7.89 -8.15
N GLY A 153 -3.86 6.63 -7.76
CA GLY A 153 -5.17 6.07 -7.39
C GLY A 153 -5.32 5.95 -5.88
N PRO A 154 -6.49 5.47 -5.38
CA PRO A 154 -6.77 5.41 -3.94
C PRO A 154 -5.68 4.72 -3.11
N LYS A 155 -5.17 3.58 -3.58
CA LYS A 155 -4.07 2.87 -2.92
C LYS A 155 -2.81 3.73 -2.81
N THR A 156 -2.41 4.36 -3.91
CA THR A 156 -1.18 5.17 -3.95
C THR A 156 -1.35 6.45 -3.12
N ALA A 157 -2.53 7.05 -3.12
CA ALA A 157 -2.85 8.21 -2.28
C ALA A 157 -2.74 7.84 -0.78
N SER A 158 -3.35 6.73 -0.34
CA SER A 158 -3.20 6.23 1.03
C SER A 158 -1.73 5.94 1.38
N TRP A 159 -0.98 5.35 0.45
CA TRP A 159 0.45 5.06 0.65
C TRP A 159 1.28 6.32 0.86
N ILE A 160 1.13 7.33 -0.02
CA ILE A 160 1.82 8.62 0.10
C ILE A 160 1.41 9.32 1.40
N THR A 161 0.12 9.38 1.72
CA THR A 161 -0.41 10.04 2.92
C THR A 161 0.16 9.43 4.19
N ARG A 162 0.15 8.08 4.30
CA ARG A 162 0.76 7.39 5.44
C ARG A 162 2.24 7.73 5.58
N ASN A 163 2.99 7.56 4.50
CA ASN A 163 4.44 7.71 4.54
C ASN A 163 4.86 9.17 4.76
N TRP A 164 4.24 10.10 4.05
CA TRP A 164 4.64 11.51 4.09
C TRP A 164 4.11 12.25 5.32
N ALA A 165 2.83 12.07 5.62
CA ALA A 165 2.16 12.82 6.68
C ALA A 165 2.01 12.05 8.00
N GLY A 166 2.44 10.79 8.07
CA GLY A 166 2.32 9.97 9.29
C GLY A 166 0.88 9.69 9.70
N VAL A 167 -0.05 9.68 8.74
CA VAL A 167 -1.47 9.43 9.03
C VAL A 167 -1.69 7.96 9.35
N GLU A 168 -2.21 7.67 10.55
CA GLU A 168 -2.33 6.30 11.07
C GLU A 168 -3.65 5.60 10.74
N ASP A 169 -4.67 6.35 10.33
CA ASP A 169 -6.02 5.85 10.07
C ASP A 169 -6.26 5.47 8.60
N VAL A 170 -5.24 5.51 7.76
CA VAL A 170 -5.29 5.05 6.36
C VAL A 170 -4.64 3.69 6.20
N ALA A 171 -5.23 2.85 5.35
CA ALA A 171 -4.71 1.53 5.00
C ALA A 171 -4.32 1.46 3.53
N ILE A 172 -3.23 0.73 3.23
CA ILE A 172 -2.76 0.49 1.86
C ILE A 172 -3.27 -0.86 1.40
N ILE A 173 -4.49 -0.90 0.89
CA ILE A 173 -5.11 -2.16 0.45
C ILE A 173 -4.43 -2.68 -0.82
N ASP A 174 -3.47 -3.55 -0.65
CA ASP A 174 -2.75 -4.22 -1.71
C ASP A 174 -3.14 -5.71 -1.83
N VAL A 175 -2.38 -6.48 -2.59
CA VAL A 175 -2.64 -7.92 -2.79
C VAL A 175 -2.40 -8.73 -1.52
N HIS A 176 -1.48 -8.30 -0.64
CA HIS A 176 -1.18 -8.97 0.62
C HIS A 176 -2.28 -8.70 1.64
N ILE A 177 -2.64 -7.43 1.82
CA ILE A 177 -3.73 -7.02 2.72
C ILE A 177 -5.06 -7.66 2.29
N ARG A 178 -5.35 -7.62 0.97
CA ARG A 178 -6.54 -8.29 0.45
C ARG A 178 -6.55 -9.79 0.76
N ARG A 179 -5.41 -10.47 0.61
CA ARG A 179 -5.29 -11.90 0.91
C ARG A 179 -5.51 -12.18 2.39
N ALA A 180 -4.87 -11.43 3.27
CA ALA A 180 -5.04 -11.56 4.71
C ALA A 180 -6.50 -11.37 5.13
N GLY A 181 -7.16 -10.31 4.65
CA GLY A 181 -8.54 -10.02 4.99
C GLY A 181 -9.54 -11.03 4.45
N LEU A 182 -9.28 -11.62 3.28
CA LEU A 182 -10.09 -12.72 2.75
C LEU A 182 -9.92 -14.00 3.58
N ALA A 183 -8.69 -14.32 4.00
CA ALA A 183 -8.41 -15.48 4.84
C ALA A 183 -9.03 -15.33 6.23
N ALA A 184 -8.92 -14.14 6.83
CA ALA A 184 -9.52 -13.84 8.13
C ALA A 184 -11.06 -13.66 8.07
N GLY A 185 -11.64 -13.52 6.88
CA GLY A 185 -13.08 -13.41 6.68
C GLY A 185 -13.65 -11.99 6.80
N PHE A 186 -12.84 -10.97 7.12
CA PHE A 186 -13.32 -9.59 7.21
C PHE A 186 -13.37 -8.84 5.86
N PHE A 187 -12.98 -9.50 4.76
CA PHE A 187 -13.25 -9.05 3.40
C PHE A 187 -14.15 -10.03 2.68
N HIS A 188 -15.16 -9.50 1.98
CA HIS A 188 -16.07 -10.37 1.24
C HIS A 188 -15.46 -10.81 -0.10
N PRO A 189 -15.52 -12.11 -0.49
CA PRO A 189 -14.92 -12.64 -1.72
C PRO A 189 -15.40 -11.99 -3.02
N ARG A 190 -16.63 -11.45 -3.02
CA ARG A 190 -17.21 -10.76 -4.19
C ARG A 190 -16.64 -9.35 -4.39
N TRP A 191 -16.01 -8.77 -3.38
CA TRP A 191 -15.39 -7.46 -3.53
C TRP A 191 -14.16 -7.54 -4.42
N LYS A 192 -14.06 -6.60 -5.35
CA LYS A 192 -12.96 -6.56 -6.31
C LYS A 192 -12.31 -5.18 -6.35
N LEU A 193 -10.99 -5.17 -6.34
CA LEU A 193 -10.19 -3.98 -6.61
C LEU A 193 -10.17 -3.72 -8.14
N PRO A 194 -10.12 -2.44 -8.57
CA PRO A 194 -10.10 -1.23 -7.72
C PRO A 194 -11.49 -0.71 -7.30
N HIS A 195 -12.58 -1.26 -7.84
CA HIS A 195 -13.94 -0.68 -7.75
C HIS A 195 -14.47 -0.54 -6.31
N ARG A 196 -14.09 -1.46 -5.42
CA ARG A 196 -14.53 -1.48 -4.02
C ARG A 196 -13.42 -1.06 -3.05
N TYR A 197 -12.47 -0.23 -3.49
CA TYR A 197 -11.31 0.12 -2.65
C TYR A 197 -11.73 0.73 -1.30
N SER A 198 -12.65 1.71 -1.31
CA SER A 198 -13.16 2.34 -0.09
C SER A 198 -13.87 1.38 0.86
N THR A 199 -14.57 0.38 0.31
CA THR A 199 -15.23 -0.67 1.11
C THR A 199 -14.20 -1.56 1.82
N PHE A 200 -13.13 -1.96 1.12
CA PHE A 200 -12.02 -2.69 1.73
C PHE A 200 -11.34 -1.86 2.82
N GLU A 201 -11.08 -0.59 2.55
CA GLU A 201 -10.43 0.32 3.49
C GLU A 201 -11.28 0.52 4.75
N ALA A 202 -12.58 0.74 4.60
CA ALA A 202 -13.50 0.88 5.74
C ALA A 202 -13.58 -0.40 6.59
N ALA A 203 -13.65 -1.58 5.97
CA ALA A 203 -13.65 -2.85 6.70
C ALA A 203 -12.33 -3.07 7.44
N PHE A 204 -11.21 -2.74 6.82
CA PHE A 204 -9.88 -2.84 7.44
C PHE A 204 -9.74 -1.90 8.63
N ALA A 205 -10.17 -0.65 8.47
CA ALA A 205 -10.14 0.36 9.54
C ALA A 205 -10.98 -0.08 10.75
N GLU A 206 -12.14 -0.69 10.51
CA GLU A 206 -12.99 -1.18 11.59
C GLU A 206 -12.34 -2.37 12.33
N VAL A 207 -11.65 -3.26 11.62
CA VAL A 207 -10.86 -4.35 12.25
C VAL A 207 -9.71 -3.78 13.09
N ALA A 208 -8.98 -2.80 12.58
CA ALA A 208 -7.91 -2.12 13.32
C ALA A 208 -8.46 -1.45 14.60
N ARG A 209 -9.58 -0.72 14.48
CA ARG A 209 -10.26 -0.08 15.62
C ARG A 209 -10.71 -1.09 16.67
N LEU A 210 -11.36 -2.18 16.27
CA LEU A 210 -11.77 -3.27 17.18
C LEU A 210 -10.56 -3.94 17.83
N GLY A 211 -9.47 -4.05 17.10
CA GLY A 211 -8.20 -4.57 17.58
C GLY A 211 -7.43 -3.59 18.48
N GLY A 212 -7.79 -2.30 18.52
CA GLY A 212 -7.04 -1.27 19.27
C GLY A 212 -5.61 -1.09 18.75
N VAL A 213 -5.44 -1.14 17.41
CA VAL A 213 -4.19 -0.87 16.70
C VAL A 213 -4.44 0.15 15.60
N SER A 214 -3.39 0.85 15.12
CA SER A 214 -3.55 1.75 13.98
C SER A 214 -3.68 0.98 12.65
N CYS A 215 -4.36 1.56 11.66
CA CYS A 215 -4.43 1.00 10.31
C CYS A 215 -3.03 0.88 9.69
N ALA A 216 -2.21 1.90 9.89
CA ALA A 216 -0.86 1.99 9.32
C ALA A 216 0.04 0.86 9.83
N GLU A 217 0.02 0.59 11.14
CA GLU A 217 0.82 -0.49 11.73
C GLU A 217 0.31 -1.87 11.35
N LEU A 218 -1.02 -2.06 11.35
CA LEU A 218 -1.64 -3.33 10.98
C LEU A 218 -1.34 -3.69 9.51
N ASP A 219 -1.45 -2.73 8.59
CA ASP A 219 -1.14 -2.97 7.19
C ASP A 219 0.34 -3.24 6.97
N ALA A 220 1.22 -2.46 7.58
CA ALA A 220 2.66 -2.63 7.50
C ALA A 220 3.09 -4.02 8.01
N ARG A 221 2.49 -4.46 9.12
CA ARG A 221 2.76 -5.78 9.70
C ARG A 221 2.35 -6.91 8.76
N ILE A 222 1.10 -6.89 8.29
CA ILE A 222 0.59 -7.90 7.35
C ILE A 222 1.44 -7.93 6.08
N TRP A 223 1.75 -6.75 5.52
CA TRP A 223 2.57 -6.64 4.32
C TRP A 223 3.97 -7.24 4.52
N GLN A 224 4.63 -6.93 5.64
CA GLN A 224 5.95 -7.40 5.98
C GLN A 224 6.02 -8.92 6.05
N ASP A 225 5.08 -9.53 6.76
CA ASP A 225 5.04 -10.99 6.94
C ASP A 225 4.70 -11.70 5.62
N LEU A 226 3.69 -11.22 4.89
CA LEU A 226 3.27 -11.88 3.66
C LEU A 226 4.22 -11.65 2.49
N SER A 227 4.92 -10.51 2.44
CA SER A 227 5.97 -10.27 1.45
C SER A 227 7.19 -11.15 1.69
N PHE A 228 7.59 -11.33 2.95
CA PHE A 228 8.67 -12.24 3.34
C PHE A 228 8.35 -13.69 3.01
N LEU A 229 7.14 -14.16 3.31
CA LEU A 229 6.68 -15.50 3.01
C LEU A 229 6.50 -15.76 1.50
N GLY A 230 6.34 -14.72 0.70
CA GLY A 230 6.21 -14.83 -0.74
C GLY A 230 5.14 -15.85 -1.17
N ARG A 231 5.51 -16.85 -1.96
CA ARG A 231 4.58 -17.90 -2.42
C ARG A 231 4.05 -18.78 -1.30
N ALA A 232 4.80 -18.99 -0.23
CA ALA A 232 4.36 -19.80 0.91
C ALA A 232 3.13 -19.20 1.60
N SER A 233 2.93 -17.88 1.54
CA SER A 233 1.74 -17.23 2.08
C SER A 233 0.43 -17.74 1.48
N HIS A 234 0.43 -18.22 0.23
CA HIS A 234 -0.75 -18.81 -0.42
C HIS A 234 -1.13 -20.17 0.16
N LEU A 235 -0.12 -20.94 0.59
CA LEU A 235 -0.33 -22.25 1.20
C LEU A 235 -0.76 -22.09 2.66
N LEU A 236 -0.12 -21.17 3.39
CA LEU A 236 -0.37 -20.96 4.81
C LEU A 236 -1.73 -20.34 5.11
N LEU A 237 -2.19 -19.39 4.30
CA LEU A 237 -3.49 -18.72 4.51
C LEU A 237 -4.68 -19.52 3.95
N GLY A 238 -4.43 -20.60 3.20
CA GLY A 238 -5.47 -21.45 2.63
C GLY A 238 -6.38 -20.73 1.63
N ARG A 239 -7.51 -21.41 1.27
CA ARG A 239 -8.63 -20.76 0.57
C ARG A 239 -9.45 -19.98 1.59
N PRO A 240 -9.88 -18.75 1.28
CA PRO A 240 -10.74 -17.99 2.19
C PRO A 240 -12.00 -18.80 2.52
N PRO A 241 -12.47 -18.79 3.78
CA PRO A 241 -13.72 -19.44 4.14
C PRO A 241 -14.85 -18.84 3.29
N VAL A 242 -15.71 -19.70 2.77
CA VAL A 242 -16.94 -19.26 2.07
C VAL A 242 -17.91 -18.80 3.16
N THR A 243 -17.92 -17.50 3.44
CA THR A 243 -18.90 -16.92 4.37
C THR A 243 -20.21 -16.75 3.62
N PRO A 244 -21.33 -17.33 4.07
CA PRO A 244 -22.64 -17.05 3.50
C PRO A 244 -22.98 -15.56 3.67
N LEU A 245 -23.50 -14.94 2.62
CA LEU A 245 -24.21 -13.67 2.76
C LEU A 245 -25.56 -13.96 3.45
N LEU A 246 -25.83 -13.26 4.52
CA LEU A 246 -27.16 -13.18 5.11
C LEU A 246 -27.99 -12.14 4.39
#